data_c828d5ea95b05d85353f07a3d565194d
#
_entry.id   c828d5ea95b05d85353f07a3d565194d
#
_cell.length_a   1.000
_cell.length_b   1.000
_cell.length_c   1.000
_cell.angle_alpha   90.00
_cell.angle_beta   90.00
_cell.angle_gamma   90.00
#
_symmetry.space_group_name_H-M   'P 1'
#
loop_
_entity.id
_entity.type
_entity.pdbx_description
1 polymer ?
#
loop_
_entity_poly.entity_id
_entity_poly.type
_entity_poly.pdbx_seq_one_letter_code
_entity_poly.pdbx_strand_id
1 'polypeptide(L)'
;MGALWTMSMARKHPKKRFMTIDPGMARGTSGTKSLPFFQKLTMETAMWVMQKLGRAHSVDVGAKRYLDVMLNRDDFTSGVWWGSKKGLTGKLANQVEHWPEIIGSEAAQDNANIVIHKFL
;
A
#
# COMPACT_ATOMS: atom_id res chain seq x y z
N MET A 1 8.20 -2.28 -6.41
CA MET A 1 9.16 -1.27 -6.90
C MET A 1 8.87 0.13 -6.31
N GLY A 2 7.64 0.67 -6.35
CA GLY A 2 7.30 1.99 -5.81
C GLY A 2 7.69 2.19 -4.34
N ALA A 3 7.42 1.22 -3.47
CA ALA A 3 7.80 1.32 -2.05
C ALA A 3 9.32 1.44 -1.86
N LEU A 4 10.11 0.63 -2.59
CA LEU A 4 11.58 0.69 -2.53
C LEU A 4 12.11 2.05 -2.99
N TRP A 5 11.55 2.59 -4.08
CA TRP A 5 11.89 3.93 -4.56
C TRP A 5 11.56 5.01 -3.53
N THR A 6 10.38 4.94 -2.93
CA THR A 6 9.95 5.89 -1.89
C THR A 6 10.91 5.90 -0.70
N MET A 7 11.41 4.72 -0.30
CA MET A 7 12.39 4.59 0.78
C MET A 7 13.74 5.18 0.40
N SER A 8 14.23 4.92 -0.83
CA SER A 8 15.46 5.55 -1.34
C SER A 8 15.32 7.07 -1.35
N MET A 9 14.17 7.61 -1.79
CA MET A 9 13.91 9.06 -1.78
C MET A 9 13.88 9.65 -0.36
N ALA A 10 13.33 8.94 0.60
CA ALA A 10 13.32 9.37 2.00
C ALA A 10 14.75 9.51 2.56
N ARG A 11 15.64 8.57 2.25
CA ARG A 11 17.06 8.64 2.65
C ARG A 11 17.81 9.78 1.98
N LYS A 12 17.56 10.00 0.68
CA LYS A 12 18.22 11.06 -0.10
C LYS A 12 17.72 12.46 0.24
N HIS A 13 16.51 12.59 0.75
CA HIS A 13 15.89 13.88 1.06
C HIS A 13 15.33 13.92 2.50
N PRO A 14 16.17 13.91 3.54
CA PRO A 14 15.74 13.77 4.93
C PRO A 14 14.84 14.93 5.43
N LYS A 15 14.85 16.07 4.75
CA LYS A 15 13.96 17.21 5.04
C LYS A 15 12.55 17.04 4.49
N LYS A 16 12.31 16.03 3.63
CA LYS A 16 11.00 15.73 3.03
C LYS A 16 10.48 14.42 3.56
N ARG A 17 9.17 14.28 3.63
CA ARG A 17 8.54 13.02 4.05
C ARG A 17 8.07 12.24 2.82
N PHE A 18 8.55 11.02 2.73
CA PHE A 18 8.17 10.06 1.70
C PHE A 18 7.67 8.79 2.38
N MET A 19 6.51 8.32 2.01
CA MET A 19 5.96 7.07 2.52
C MET A 19 5.06 6.43 1.48
N THR A 20 4.95 5.13 1.52
CA THR A 20 3.98 4.37 0.73
C THR A 20 2.89 3.87 1.65
N ILE A 21 1.63 4.03 1.25
CA ILE A 21 0.47 3.59 2.00
C ILE A 21 -0.31 2.61 1.13
N ASP A 22 -0.57 1.42 1.67
CA ASP A 22 -1.43 0.44 1.04
C ASP A 22 -2.87 0.62 1.54
N PRO A 23 -3.84 0.88 0.65
CA PRO A 23 -5.25 0.96 1.04
C PRO A 23 -5.81 -0.37 1.53
N GLY A 24 -5.09 -1.50 1.32
CA GLY A 24 -5.57 -2.84 1.60
C GLY A 24 -6.57 -3.32 0.54
N MET A 25 -7.25 -4.44 0.82
CA MET A 25 -8.25 -4.97 -0.09
C MET A 25 -9.59 -4.26 0.09
N ALA A 26 -9.84 -3.27 -0.77
CA ALA A 26 -11.07 -2.48 -0.76
C ALA A 26 -12.06 -2.98 -1.82
N ARG A 27 -13.31 -3.30 -1.39
CA ARG A 27 -14.43 -3.59 -2.29
C ARG A 27 -15.08 -2.26 -2.76
N GLY A 28 -15.57 -2.26 -4.01
CA GLY A 28 -16.29 -1.11 -4.58
C GLY A 28 -15.39 -0.13 -5.32
N THR A 29 -14.15 -0.54 -5.65
CA THR A 29 -13.26 0.24 -6.51
C THR A 29 -13.68 0.15 -7.98
N SER A 30 -13.20 1.09 -8.80
CA SER A 30 -13.47 1.10 -10.25
C SER A 30 -12.77 -0.02 -11.04
N GLY A 31 -11.94 -0.85 -10.39
CA GLY A 31 -11.13 -1.87 -11.05
C GLY A 31 -11.93 -2.95 -11.80
N THR A 32 -13.20 -3.15 -11.45
CA THR A 32 -14.08 -4.12 -12.13
C THR A 32 -14.90 -3.52 -13.27
N LYS A 33 -14.84 -2.22 -13.51
CA LYS A 33 -15.71 -1.55 -14.50
C LYS A 33 -15.46 -2.00 -15.94
N SER A 34 -14.22 -2.33 -16.28
CA SER A 34 -13.79 -2.76 -17.61
C SER A 34 -13.93 -4.27 -17.86
N LEU A 35 -14.35 -5.04 -16.85
CA LEU A 35 -14.45 -6.48 -16.98
C LEU A 35 -15.73 -6.90 -17.69
N PRO A 36 -15.73 -8.01 -18.47
CA PRO A 36 -16.93 -8.64 -19.00
C PRO A 36 -17.93 -9.01 -17.90
N PHE A 37 -19.22 -9.00 -18.22
CA PHE A 37 -20.30 -9.16 -17.25
C PHE A 37 -20.11 -10.33 -16.28
N PHE A 38 -19.79 -11.52 -16.78
CA PHE A 38 -19.62 -12.72 -15.95
C PHE A 38 -18.40 -12.60 -15.02
N GLN A 39 -17.28 -12.06 -15.51
CA GLN A 39 -16.09 -11.84 -14.69
C GLN A 39 -16.33 -10.78 -13.61
N LYS A 40 -17.06 -9.73 -13.95
CA LYS A 40 -17.47 -8.72 -13.01
C LYS A 40 -18.35 -9.31 -11.90
N LEU A 41 -19.36 -10.10 -12.27
CA LEU A 41 -20.27 -10.73 -11.30
C LEU A 41 -19.52 -11.68 -10.36
N THR A 42 -18.66 -12.54 -10.88
CA THR A 42 -17.86 -13.47 -10.06
C THR A 42 -16.90 -12.72 -9.13
N MET A 43 -16.26 -11.67 -9.62
CA MET A 43 -15.31 -10.88 -8.82
C MET A 43 -16.02 -10.06 -7.72
N GLU A 44 -17.17 -9.46 -8.03
CA GLU A 44 -17.97 -8.74 -7.03
C GLU A 44 -18.53 -9.67 -5.96
N THR A 45 -18.98 -10.88 -6.35
CA THR A 45 -19.43 -11.91 -5.40
C THR A 45 -18.28 -12.37 -4.50
N ALA A 46 -17.11 -12.67 -5.08
CA ALA A 46 -15.93 -13.06 -4.34
C ALA A 46 -15.51 -11.96 -3.34
N MET A 47 -15.50 -10.70 -3.78
CA MET A 47 -15.19 -9.56 -2.92
C MET A 47 -16.22 -9.37 -1.80
N TRP A 48 -17.49 -9.65 -2.07
CA TRP A 48 -18.53 -9.59 -1.05
C TRP A 48 -18.32 -10.67 0.02
N VAL A 49 -18.01 -11.91 -0.40
CA VAL A 49 -17.68 -13.01 0.52
C VAL A 49 -16.44 -12.66 1.35
N MET A 50 -15.39 -12.16 0.72
CA MET A 50 -14.16 -11.74 1.41
C MET A 50 -14.43 -10.65 2.43
N GLN A 51 -15.32 -9.71 2.13
CA GLN A 51 -15.72 -8.66 3.07
C GLN A 51 -16.48 -9.26 4.27
N LYS A 52 -17.39 -10.21 4.05
CA LYS A 52 -18.11 -10.90 5.12
C LYS A 52 -17.16 -11.72 6.02
N LEU A 53 -16.10 -12.27 5.45
CA LEU A 53 -15.04 -12.98 6.17
C LEU A 53 -14.01 -12.04 6.85
N GLY A 54 -14.21 -10.71 6.77
CA GLY A 54 -13.29 -9.72 7.35
C GLY A 54 -11.94 -9.61 6.61
N ARG A 55 -11.83 -10.16 5.39
CA ARG A 55 -10.63 -10.14 4.56
C ARG A 55 -10.62 -9.03 3.51
N ALA A 56 -11.71 -8.29 3.37
CA ALA A 56 -11.84 -7.08 2.58
C ALA A 56 -12.64 -6.03 3.36
N HIS A 57 -12.48 -4.76 3.00
CA HIS A 57 -13.23 -3.66 3.62
C HIS A 57 -13.85 -2.75 2.55
N SER A 58 -14.65 -1.77 2.96
CA SER A 58 -15.20 -0.76 2.06
C SER A 58 -14.11 0.22 1.58
N VAL A 59 -14.38 0.91 0.47
CA VAL A 59 -13.50 1.98 -0.04
C VAL A 59 -13.28 3.06 1.02
N ASP A 60 -14.30 3.41 1.80
CA ASP A 60 -14.20 4.43 2.84
C ASP A 60 -13.16 4.06 3.91
N VAL A 61 -13.10 2.80 4.31
CA VAL A 61 -12.08 2.32 5.26
C VAL A 61 -10.68 2.39 4.66
N GLY A 62 -10.54 2.07 3.36
CA GLY A 62 -9.27 2.24 2.64
C GLY A 62 -8.86 3.70 2.55
N ALA A 63 -9.79 4.59 2.20
CA ALA A 63 -9.55 6.04 2.12
C ALA A 63 -9.19 6.64 3.49
N LYS A 64 -9.85 6.19 4.55
CA LYS A 64 -9.56 6.65 5.91
C LYS A 64 -8.11 6.42 6.31
N ARG A 65 -7.46 5.35 5.83
CA ARG A 65 -6.03 5.08 6.11
C ARG A 65 -5.13 6.22 5.65
N TYR A 66 -5.42 6.82 4.49
CA TYR A 66 -4.66 7.97 4.00
C TYR A 66 -4.89 9.20 4.88
N LEU A 67 -6.14 9.44 5.31
CA LEU A 67 -6.47 10.52 6.23
C LEU A 67 -5.78 10.32 7.58
N ASP A 68 -5.80 9.11 8.13
CA ASP A 68 -5.15 8.80 9.40
C ASP A 68 -3.64 9.12 9.34
N VAL A 69 -2.96 8.76 8.25
CA VAL A 69 -1.54 9.07 8.06
C VAL A 69 -1.29 10.57 7.88
N MET A 70 -2.20 11.29 7.22
CA MET A 70 -2.06 12.73 7.01
C MET A 70 -2.30 13.54 8.28
N LEU A 71 -3.24 13.10 9.11
CA LEU A 71 -3.65 13.80 10.33
C LEU A 71 -2.73 13.46 11.52
N ASN A 72 -2.27 12.21 11.63
CA ASN A 72 -1.46 11.71 12.74
C ASN A 72 0.00 11.53 12.28
N ARG A 73 0.60 12.60 11.80
CA ARG A 73 1.94 12.57 11.18
C ARG A 73 3.04 11.97 12.07
N ASP A 74 2.94 12.16 13.37
CA ASP A 74 3.97 11.74 14.32
C ASP A 74 3.98 10.23 14.54
N ASP A 75 2.85 9.56 14.30
CA ASP A 75 2.71 8.11 14.43
C ASP A 75 3.27 7.36 13.20
N PHE A 76 3.53 8.08 12.10
CA PHE A 76 3.93 7.46 10.83
C PHE A 76 5.30 7.97 10.37
N THR A 77 6.30 7.12 10.43
CA THR A 77 7.68 7.45 10.05
C THR A 77 7.84 7.55 8.53
N SER A 78 8.66 8.51 8.08
CA SER A 78 9.10 8.62 6.68
C SER A 78 10.01 7.45 6.29
N GLY A 79 10.07 7.12 5.02
CA GLY A 79 10.90 6.02 4.53
C GLY A 79 10.35 4.63 4.83
N VAL A 80 9.04 4.52 5.06
CA VAL A 80 8.37 3.27 5.42
C VAL A 80 7.23 2.96 4.46
N TRP A 81 7.00 1.68 4.24
CA TRP A 81 5.78 1.20 3.62
C TRP A 81 4.79 0.79 4.71
N TRP A 82 3.68 1.49 4.76
CA TRP A 82 2.58 1.26 5.69
C TRP A 82 1.50 0.42 5.02
N GLY A 83 1.38 -0.83 5.44
CA GLY A 83 0.40 -1.78 4.94
C GLY A 83 -0.42 -2.41 6.06
N SER A 84 -1.29 -3.34 5.71
CA SER A 84 -2.11 -4.05 6.70
C SER A 84 -1.26 -4.94 7.61
N LYS A 85 -1.48 -4.86 8.92
CA LYS A 85 -0.77 -5.68 9.92
C LYS A 85 -1.02 -7.17 9.74
N LYS A 86 -2.24 -7.55 9.34
CA LYS A 86 -2.62 -8.95 9.12
C LYS A 86 -3.30 -9.08 7.77
N GLY A 87 -2.64 -9.78 6.83
CA GLY A 87 -3.23 -10.06 5.52
C GLY A 87 -3.54 -8.79 4.73
N LEU A 88 -4.78 -8.64 4.30
CA LEU A 88 -5.21 -7.58 3.38
C LEU A 88 -6.03 -6.47 4.07
N THR A 89 -6.27 -6.59 5.37
CA THR A 89 -7.12 -5.67 6.15
C THR A 89 -6.51 -5.40 7.54
N GLY A 90 -7.17 -4.55 8.32
CA GLY A 90 -6.76 -4.23 9.69
C GLY A 90 -5.99 -2.92 9.81
N LYS A 91 -5.37 -2.71 10.96
CA LYS A 91 -4.59 -1.50 11.23
C LYS A 91 -3.34 -1.44 10.35
N LEU A 92 -2.89 -0.22 10.05
CA LEU A 92 -1.61 0.01 9.39
C LEU A 92 -0.45 -0.43 10.29
N ALA A 93 0.54 -1.04 9.69
CA ALA A 93 1.78 -1.45 10.33
C ALA A 93 2.97 -1.25 9.37
N ASN A 94 4.15 -1.12 9.93
CA ASN A 94 5.39 -1.02 9.19
C ASN A 94 5.70 -2.34 8.50
N GLN A 95 5.70 -2.37 7.18
CA GLN A 95 5.96 -3.58 6.40
C GLN A 95 7.45 -3.94 6.32
N VAL A 96 8.34 -3.01 6.61
CA VAL A 96 9.79 -3.30 6.69
C VAL A 96 10.08 -4.34 7.77
N GLU A 97 9.33 -4.32 8.88
CA GLU A 97 9.45 -5.33 9.94
C GLU A 97 9.05 -6.74 9.50
N HIS A 98 8.17 -6.85 8.49
CA HIS A 98 7.69 -8.13 7.97
C HIS A 98 8.59 -8.68 6.85
N TRP A 99 9.26 -7.79 6.11
CA TRP A 99 10.08 -8.13 4.94
C TRP A 99 11.43 -7.40 4.96
N PRO A 100 12.22 -7.53 6.06
CA PRO A 100 13.44 -6.72 6.24
C PRO A 100 14.49 -6.99 5.15
N GLU A 101 14.62 -8.23 4.68
CA GLU A 101 15.61 -8.60 3.68
C GLU A 101 15.33 -8.00 2.30
N ILE A 102 14.05 -7.83 1.96
CA ILE A 102 13.64 -7.33 0.64
C ILE A 102 13.45 -5.82 0.68
N ILE A 103 12.61 -5.36 1.61
CA ILE A 103 12.17 -3.97 1.67
C ILE A 103 13.18 -3.11 2.43
N GLY A 104 13.82 -3.67 3.47
CA GLY A 104 14.85 -3.01 4.25
C GLY A 104 16.21 -2.91 3.57
N SER A 105 16.42 -3.64 2.46
CA SER A 105 17.69 -3.62 1.73
C SER A 105 17.93 -2.27 1.02
N GLU A 106 18.94 -1.52 1.45
CA GLU A 106 19.34 -0.26 0.81
C GLU A 106 19.74 -0.46 -0.65
N ALA A 107 20.45 -1.55 -0.96
CA ALA A 107 20.82 -1.89 -2.33
C ALA A 107 19.60 -2.09 -3.23
N ALA A 108 18.55 -2.80 -2.73
CA ALA A 108 17.30 -2.98 -3.47
C ALA A 108 16.55 -1.65 -3.68
N GLN A 109 16.57 -0.78 -2.68
CA GLN A 109 15.97 0.56 -2.75
C GLN A 109 16.69 1.44 -3.77
N ASP A 110 18.02 1.42 -3.80
CA ASP A 110 18.81 2.23 -4.73
C ASP A 110 18.73 1.69 -6.16
N ASN A 111 18.69 0.38 -6.34
CA ASN A 111 18.41 -0.24 -7.64
C ASN A 111 17.03 0.16 -8.17
N ALA A 112 15.99 0.16 -7.32
CA ALA A 112 14.67 0.64 -7.71
C ALA A 112 14.69 2.10 -8.14
N ASN A 113 15.46 2.96 -7.46
CA ASN A 113 15.62 4.36 -7.83
C ASN A 113 16.30 4.51 -9.21
N ILE A 114 17.37 3.76 -9.46
CA ILE A 114 18.07 3.77 -10.76
C ILE A 114 17.12 3.33 -11.90
N VAL A 115 16.36 2.24 -11.68
CA VAL A 115 15.43 1.72 -12.68
C VAL A 115 14.35 2.75 -13.00
N ILE A 116 13.72 3.34 -11.99
CA ILE A 116 12.63 4.31 -12.18
C ILE A 116 13.14 5.54 -12.96
N HIS A 117 14.32 6.05 -12.64
CA HIS A 117 14.89 7.20 -13.35
C HIS A 117 15.27 6.93 -14.82
N LYS A 118 15.33 5.67 -15.24
CA LYS A 118 15.51 5.34 -16.67
C LYS A 118 14.23 5.48 -17.49
N PHE A 119 13.07 5.57 -16.83
CA PHE A 119 11.76 5.68 -17.48
C PHE A 119 11.09 7.05 -17.27
N LEU A 120 11.74 7.96 -16.55
CA LEU A 120 11.32 9.36 -16.37
C LEU A 120 12.17 10.27 -17.26
#